data_e9aa3aa928227761b6406d0cb84c661e
#
_entry.id   e9aa3aa928227761b6406d0cb84c661e
#
_cell.length_a   1.000
_cell.length_b   1.000
_cell.length_c   1.000
_cell.angle_alpha   90.00
_cell.angle_beta   90.00
_cell.angle_gamma   90.00
#
_symmetry.space_group_name_H-M   'P 1'
#
loop_
_entity.id
_entity.type
_entity.pdbx_description
1 polymer ?
#
loop_
_entity_poly.entity_id
_entity_poly.type
_entity_poly.pdbx_seq_one_letter_code
_entity_poly.pdbx_strand_id
1 'polypeptide(L)'
;MGYRSEVHIAIPKRDEKELDAIMKEHKLLEGDYPAFTKEDYKQKYVRYNDNNDLIDERADYVIYHGNHLKWYEGYKDVDAVNSFIWDKPYDCYNDEDPFGRMMVCIGEDNAIHSAIGDYYEIFNINMVVELR
;
A
#
# COMPACT_ATOMS: atom_id res chain seq x y z
N MET A 1 16.40 10.12 -19.21
CA MET A 1 16.25 9.63 -17.85
C MET A 1 14.87 9.98 -17.31
N GLY A 2 14.17 9.04 -16.76
CA GLY A 2 12.89 9.31 -16.15
C GLY A 2 13.02 9.57 -14.65
N TYR A 3 12.03 10.23 -14.11
CA TYR A 3 11.87 10.39 -12.68
C TYR A 3 11.57 9.03 -12.04
N ARG A 4 12.21 8.73 -10.91
CA ARG A 4 12.05 7.45 -10.24
C ARG A 4 11.33 7.63 -8.91
N SER A 5 10.56 6.63 -8.50
CA SER A 5 9.75 6.67 -7.30
C SER A 5 9.91 5.40 -6.47
N GLU A 6 9.71 5.54 -5.16
CA GLU A 6 9.43 4.43 -4.27
C GLU A 6 7.92 4.28 -4.15
N VAL A 7 7.44 3.04 -4.22
CA VAL A 7 6.02 2.75 -4.08
C VAL A 7 5.85 1.69 -3.01
N HIS A 8 5.02 1.98 -2.03
CA HIS A 8 4.70 1.05 -0.95
C HIS A 8 3.21 0.80 -0.94
N ILE A 9 2.83 -0.46 -0.97
CA ILE A 9 1.43 -0.88 -1.04
C ILE A 9 1.17 -1.85 0.10
N ALA A 10 0.05 -1.66 0.80
CA ALA A 10 -0.41 -2.61 1.81
C ALA A 10 -1.84 -3.01 1.50
N ILE A 11 -2.09 -4.30 1.45
CA ILE A 11 -3.42 -4.84 1.21
C ILE A 11 -3.72 -5.96 2.22
N PRO A 12 -5.01 -6.19 2.55
CA PRO A 12 -5.36 -7.37 3.33
C PRO A 12 -4.92 -8.66 2.65
N LYS A 13 -4.51 -9.64 3.43
CA LYS A 13 -4.03 -10.93 2.91
C LYS A 13 -5.06 -11.60 1.99
N ARG A 14 -6.35 -11.42 2.25
CA ARG A 14 -7.44 -11.95 1.43
C ARG A 14 -7.41 -11.45 -0.02
N ASP A 15 -6.80 -10.29 -0.26
CA ASP A 15 -6.73 -9.64 -1.58
C ASP A 15 -5.42 -9.93 -2.31
N GLU A 16 -4.50 -10.68 -1.70
CA GLU A 16 -3.17 -10.93 -2.25
C GLU A 16 -3.21 -11.58 -3.63
N LYS A 17 -4.07 -12.58 -3.81
CA LYS A 17 -4.14 -13.31 -5.09
C LYS A 17 -4.54 -12.41 -6.25
N GLU A 18 -5.45 -11.48 -6.01
CA GLU A 18 -5.92 -10.56 -7.05
C GLU A 18 -4.80 -9.58 -7.45
N LEU A 19 -4.11 -9.00 -6.48
CA LEU A 19 -3.02 -8.07 -6.78
C LEU A 19 -1.83 -8.80 -7.42
N ASP A 20 -1.50 -10.00 -6.94
CA ASP A 20 -0.45 -10.79 -7.55
C ASP A 20 -0.75 -11.10 -9.02
N ALA A 21 -2.01 -11.40 -9.35
CA ALA A 21 -2.40 -11.64 -10.73
C ALA A 21 -2.19 -10.40 -11.62
N ILE A 22 -2.56 -9.23 -11.12
CA ILE A 22 -2.34 -7.95 -11.82
C ILE A 22 -0.84 -7.70 -12.01
N MET A 23 -0.06 -7.87 -10.98
CA MET A 23 1.38 -7.62 -11.03
C MET A 23 2.10 -8.61 -11.94
N LYS A 24 1.68 -9.88 -11.96
CA LYS A 24 2.25 -10.89 -12.86
C LYS A 24 1.94 -10.60 -14.31
N GLU A 25 0.72 -10.15 -14.59
CA GLU A 25 0.32 -9.75 -15.95
C GLU A 25 1.24 -8.66 -16.50
N HIS A 26 1.68 -7.75 -15.64
CA HIS A 26 2.55 -6.62 -16.02
C HIS A 26 4.02 -6.87 -15.68
N LYS A 27 4.39 -8.10 -15.30
CA LYS A 27 5.77 -8.52 -15.02
C LYS A 27 6.44 -7.75 -13.90
N LEU A 28 5.67 -7.37 -12.88
CA LEU A 28 6.18 -6.56 -11.77
C LEU A 28 6.78 -7.41 -10.65
N LEU A 29 6.52 -8.71 -10.63
CA LEU A 29 7.03 -9.65 -9.61
C LEU A 29 8.07 -10.63 -10.16
N GLU A 30 8.43 -10.53 -11.43
CA GLU A 30 9.28 -11.49 -12.12
C GLU A 30 10.72 -11.00 -12.26
N GLY A 31 11.63 -11.96 -12.50
CA GLY A 31 13.02 -11.70 -12.85
C GLY A 31 13.94 -11.66 -11.65
N ASP A 32 15.23 -11.47 -11.92
CA ASP A 32 16.26 -11.39 -10.89
C ASP A 32 16.15 -10.07 -10.09
N TYR A 33 15.57 -9.04 -10.67
CA TYR A 33 15.36 -7.73 -10.06
C TYR A 33 13.90 -7.33 -10.22
N PRO A 34 12.99 -7.96 -9.47
CA PRO A 34 11.57 -7.63 -9.60
C PRO A 34 11.30 -6.20 -9.19
N ALA A 35 10.28 -5.59 -9.83
CA ALA A 35 9.87 -4.23 -9.48
C ALA A 35 9.39 -4.13 -8.04
N PHE A 36 8.70 -5.16 -7.55
CA PHE A 36 8.20 -5.21 -6.19
C PHE A 36 8.67 -6.46 -5.46
N THR A 37 8.95 -6.29 -4.17
CA THR A 37 9.14 -7.40 -3.23
C THR A 37 7.99 -7.39 -2.23
N LYS A 38 7.75 -8.53 -1.58
CA LYS A 38 6.61 -8.69 -0.67
C LYS A 38 7.07 -9.11 0.72
N GLU A 39 6.30 -8.70 1.73
CA GLU A 39 6.44 -9.20 3.09
C GLU A 39 5.08 -9.29 3.77
N ASP A 40 4.95 -10.24 4.70
CA ASP A 40 3.75 -10.35 5.53
C ASP A 40 3.82 -9.35 6.68
N TYR A 41 2.66 -8.83 7.05
CA TYR A 41 2.54 -7.83 8.10
C TYR A 41 1.24 -8.04 8.88
N LYS A 42 1.28 -7.80 10.18
CA LYS A 42 0.08 -7.86 11.01
C LYS A 42 -0.29 -6.45 11.45
N GLN A 43 -1.42 -5.97 10.91
CA GLN A 43 -1.95 -4.67 11.27
C GLN A 43 -2.76 -4.77 12.55
N LYS A 44 -2.42 -3.95 13.52
CA LYS A 44 -3.17 -3.82 14.76
C LYS A 44 -4.33 -2.87 14.54
N TYR A 45 -5.52 -3.29 14.93
CA TYR A 45 -6.72 -2.50 14.86
C TYR A 45 -7.39 -2.49 16.22
N VAL A 46 -7.68 -1.28 16.73
CA VAL A 46 -8.30 -1.10 18.04
C VAL A 46 -9.66 -0.45 17.83
N ARG A 47 -10.71 -1.04 18.36
CA ARG A 47 -12.06 -0.50 18.26
C ARG A 47 -12.84 -0.74 19.56
N TYR A 48 -13.96 -0.05 19.69
CA TYR A 48 -14.89 -0.27 20.79
C TYR A 48 -16.09 -1.07 20.29
N ASN A 49 -16.52 -2.06 21.09
CA ASN A 49 -17.73 -2.82 20.77
C ASN A 49 -18.97 -2.07 21.23
N ASP A 50 -20.16 -2.68 21.05
CA ASP A 50 -21.45 -2.07 21.41
C ASP A 50 -21.57 -1.79 22.90
N ASN A 51 -20.82 -2.51 23.74
CA ASN A 51 -20.79 -2.33 25.17
C ASN A 51 -19.73 -1.34 25.65
N ASN A 52 -19.07 -0.63 24.70
CA ASN A 52 -17.97 0.29 24.98
C ASN A 52 -16.70 -0.38 25.51
N ASP A 53 -16.56 -1.69 25.33
CA ASP A 53 -15.33 -2.40 25.68
C ASP A 53 -14.30 -2.24 24.57
N LEU A 54 -13.06 -2.04 24.96
CA LEU A 54 -11.95 -1.93 24.01
C LEU A 54 -11.61 -3.31 23.44
N ILE A 55 -11.65 -3.44 22.12
CA ILE A 55 -11.30 -4.66 21.41
C ILE A 55 -10.03 -4.41 20.60
N ASP A 56 -9.03 -5.27 20.82
CA ASP A 56 -7.76 -5.23 20.08
C ASP A 56 -7.79 -6.38 19.08
N GLU A 57 -7.96 -6.05 17.81
CA GLU A 57 -8.00 -7.01 16.71
C GLU A 57 -6.77 -6.84 15.82
N ARG A 58 -6.37 -7.93 15.16
CA ARG A 58 -5.26 -7.91 14.21
C ARG A 58 -5.71 -8.52 12.90
N ALA A 59 -5.26 -7.89 11.81
CA ALA A 59 -5.53 -8.37 10.48
C ALA A 59 -4.22 -8.70 9.78
N ASP A 60 -4.22 -9.78 8.99
CA ASP A 60 -3.08 -10.15 8.17
C ASP A 60 -3.06 -9.29 6.91
N TYR A 61 -1.92 -8.65 6.68
CA TYR A 61 -1.67 -7.80 5.53
C TYR A 61 -0.44 -8.30 4.76
N VAL A 62 -0.37 -7.92 3.51
CA VAL A 62 0.83 -8.10 2.68
C VAL A 62 1.29 -6.73 2.26
N ILE A 63 2.57 -6.46 2.43
CA ILE A 63 3.17 -5.20 2.01
C ILE A 63 4.04 -5.45 0.78
N TYR A 64 3.88 -4.61 -0.24
CA TYR A 64 4.66 -4.63 -1.46
C TYR A 64 5.55 -3.39 -1.48
N HIS A 65 6.85 -3.60 -1.65
CA HIS A 65 7.82 -2.51 -1.72
C HIS A 65 8.43 -2.46 -3.11
N GLY A 66 8.33 -1.30 -3.75
CA GLY A 66 8.96 -1.03 -5.04
C GLY A 66 9.92 0.14 -4.92
N ASN A 67 11.08 0.03 -5.57
CA ASN A 67 12.13 1.05 -5.49
C ASN A 67 12.64 1.39 -6.89
N HIS A 68 12.95 2.65 -7.12
CA HIS A 68 13.46 3.15 -8.41
C HIS A 68 12.53 2.83 -9.59
N LEU A 69 11.23 3.02 -9.39
CA LEU A 69 10.23 2.69 -10.39
C LEU A 69 9.86 3.91 -11.24
N LYS A 70 9.56 3.67 -12.51
CA LYS A 70 8.90 4.65 -13.37
C LYS A 70 7.40 4.56 -13.11
N TRP A 71 6.94 5.25 -12.09
CA TRP A 71 5.55 5.16 -11.64
C TRP A 71 4.76 6.37 -12.10
N TYR A 72 4.36 6.36 -13.37
CA TYR A 72 3.64 7.48 -13.99
C TYR A 72 2.19 7.09 -14.30
N GLU A 73 1.26 7.99 -14.00
CA GLU A 73 -0.12 7.82 -14.42
C GLU A 73 -0.19 7.71 -15.94
N GLY A 74 -1.11 6.87 -16.43
CA GLY A 74 -1.25 6.60 -17.85
C GLY A 74 -0.51 5.36 -18.32
N TYR A 75 0.49 4.90 -17.59
CA TYR A 75 1.09 3.58 -17.87
C TYR A 75 0.11 2.49 -17.46
N LYS A 76 -0.04 1.46 -18.29
CA LYS A 76 -1.03 0.39 -18.07
C LYS A 76 -0.82 -0.34 -16.74
N ASP A 77 0.42 -0.62 -16.38
CA ASP A 77 0.75 -1.29 -15.12
C ASP A 77 0.40 -0.42 -13.92
N VAL A 78 0.76 0.85 -13.96
CA VAL A 78 0.47 1.81 -12.89
C VAL A 78 -1.03 1.98 -12.73
N ASP A 79 -1.74 2.17 -13.82
CA ASP A 79 -3.20 2.38 -13.80
C ASP A 79 -3.92 1.13 -13.28
N ALA A 80 -3.47 -0.07 -13.65
CA ALA A 80 -4.07 -1.32 -13.17
C ALA A 80 -3.92 -1.48 -11.67
N VAL A 81 -2.73 -1.21 -11.13
CA VAL A 81 -2.48 -1.30 -9.68
C VAL A 81 -3.26 -0.23 -8.93
N ASN A 82 -3.22 1.02 -9.39
CA ASN A 82 -3.93 2.12 -8.74
C ASN A 82 -5.44 1.88 -8.71
N SER A 83 -6.01 1.39 -9.81
CA SER A 83 -7.44 1.09 -9.87
C SER A 83 -7.83 0.00 -8.88
N PHE A 84 -7.00 -1.02 -8.74
CA PHE A 84 -7.22 -2.08 -7.75
C PHE A 84 -7.26 -1.52 -6.32
N ILE A 85 -6.32 -0.64 -5.99
CA ILE A 85 -6.26 -0.05 -4.64
C ILE A 85 -7.45 0.88 -4.40
N TRP A 86 -7.82 1.70 -5.40
CA TRP A 86 -8.96 2.63 -5.30
C TRP A 86 -10.31 1.92 -5.17
N ASP A 87 -10.41 0.66 -5.55
CA ASP A 87 -11.65 -0.10 -5.44
C ASP A 87 -12.09 -0.28 -3.97
N LYS A 88 -11.13 -0.45 -3.06
CA LYS A 88 -11.41 -0.60 -1.62
C LYS A 88 -10.34 0.10 -0.79
N PRO A 89 -10.26 1.43 -0.80
CA PRO A 89 -9.21 2.12 -0.05
C PRO A 89 -9.41 1.95 1.46
N TYR A 90 -8.30 1.91 2.17
CA TYR A 90 -8.32 1.83 3.64
C TYR A 90 -8.92 3.12 4.21
N ASP A 91 -9.91 2.97 5.06
CA ASP A 91 -10.57 4.07 5.75
C ASP A 91 -10.76 3.68 7.22
N CYS A 92 -10.01 4.30 8.10
CA CYS A 92 -10.06 3.99 9.53
C CYS A 92 -11.40 4.35 10.18
N TYR A 93 -12.22 5.14 9.50
CA TYR A 93 -13.56 5.50 9.98
C TYR A 93 -14.66 4.58 9.44
N ASN A 94 -14.29 3.58 8.63
CA ASN A 94 -15.26 2.63 8.10
C ASN A 94 -15.50 1.52 9.13
N ASP A 95 -16.63 1.56 9.82
CA ASP A 95 -16.98 0.60 10.86
C ASP A 95 -17.28 -0.80 10.33
N GLU A 96 -17.70 -0.92 9.07
CA GLU A 96 -18.06 -2.20 8.48
C GLU A 96 -16.84 -3.01 8.05
N ASP A 97 -15.90 -2.36 7.40
CA ASP A 97 -14.66 -3.01 6.95
C ASP A 97 -13.53 -1.97 6.94
N PRO A 98 -12.87 -1.77 8.09
CA PRO A 98 -11.77 -0.81 8.16
C PRO A 98 -10.50 -1.30 7.46
N PHE A 99 -10.41 -2.59 7.12
CA PHE A 99 -9.20 -3.18 6.55
C PHE A 99 -9.25 -3.13 5.03
N GLY A 100 -9.01 -1.95 4.48
CA GLY A 100 -8.93 -1.74 3.04
C GLY A 100 -7.50 -1.76 2.52
N ARG A 101 -7.32 -1.22 1.33
CA ARG A 101 -6.05 -1.17 0.61
C ARG A 101 -5.44 0.22 0.68
N MET A 102 -4.13 0.30 0.70
CA MET A 102 -3.45 1.60 0.77
C MET A 102 -2.17 1.60 -0.07
N MET A 103 -1.78 2.78 -0.51
CA MET A 103 -0.56 2.99 -1.28
C MET A 103 0.02 4.36 -0.97
N VAL A 104 1.33 4.45 -0.96
CA VAL A 104 2.03 5.74 -0.94
C VAL A 104 3.16 5.69 -1.97
N CYS A 105 3.28 6.75 -2.75
CA CYS A 105 4.31 6.92 -3.76
C CYS A 105 5.19 8.11 -3.37
N ILE A 106 6.49 7.86 -3.19
CA ILE A 106 7.47 8.85 -2.77
C ILE A 106 8.42 9.09 -3.92
N GLY A 107 8.59 10.35 -4.30
CA GLY A 107 9.46 10.71 -5.41
C GLY A 107 10.92 10.86 -5.02
N GLU A 108 11.76 11.14 -6.00
CA GLU A 108 13.20 11.37 -5.81
C GLU A 108 13.50 12.59 -4.93
N ASP A 109 12.56 13.52 -4.84
CA ASP A 109 12.64 14.69 -3.98
C ASP A 109 12.25 14.39 -2.53
N ASN A 110 12.01 13.13 -2.19
CA ASN A 110 11.55 12.65 -0.89
C ASN A 110 10.17 13.19 -0.50
N ALA A 111 9.39 13.67 -1.46
CA ALA A 111 8.03 14.14 -1.22
C ALA A 111 7.01 13.06 -1.61
N ILE A 112 5.87 13.05 -0.93
CA ILE A 112 4.77 12.18 -1.30
C ILE A 112 4.10 12.77 -2.54
N HIS A 113 4.10 12.01 -3.63
CA HIS A 113 3.49 12.43 -4.91
C HIS A 113 2.09 11.92 -5.09
N SER A 114 1.78 10.76 -4.52
CA SER A 114 0.41 10.25 -4.52
C SER A 114 0.23 9.28 -3.37
N ALA A 115 -1.01 9.18 -2.89
CA ALA A 115 -1.37 8.25 -1.83
C ALA A 115 -2.82 7.84 -2.00
N ILE A 116 -3.14 6.63 -1.62
CA ILE A 116 -4.49 6.10 -1.64
C ILE A 116 -4.76 5.49 -0.28
N GLY A 117 -5.91 5.85 0.31
CA GLY A 117 -6.30 5.39 1.63
C GLY A 117 -5.50 6.02 2.75
N ASP A 118 -5.76 5.60 3.97
CA ASP A 118 -5.10 6.12 5.17
C ASP A 118 -3.75 5.44 5.37
N TYR A 119 -2.81 5.68 4.46
CA TYR A 119 -1.52 5.01 4.41
C TYR A 119 -0.71 5.15 5.71
N TYR A 120 -0.90 6.22 6.43
CA TYR A 120 -0.16 6.52 7.66
C TYR A 120 -0.45 5.52 8.78
N GLU A 121 -1.49 4.71 8.67
CA GLU A 121 -1.80 3.69 9.66
C GLU A 121 -0.79 2.52 9.63
N ILE A 122 -0.15 2.28 8.48
CA ILE A 122 0.88 1.25 8.34
C ILE A 122 2.24 1.86 8.03
N PHE A 123 2.28 2.84 7.11
CA PHE A 123 3.54 3.42 6.65
C PHE A 123 3.85 4.70 7.43
N ASN A 124 4.95 4.67 8.15
CA ASN A 124 5.45 5.83 8.86
C ASN A 124 6.45 6.57 7.97
N ILE A 125 5.95 7.55 7.21
CA ILE A 125 6.78 8.36 6.32
C ILE A 125 7.26 9.57 7.10
N ASN A 126 8.47 9.50 7.60
CA ASN A 126 9.00 10.46 8.53
C ASN A 126 10.16 11.29 7.94
N MET A 127 9.97 11.72 6.71
CA MET A 127 11.03 12.36 5.94
C MET A 127 11.54 13.68 6.53
N VAL A 128 10.62 14.47 7.07
CA VAL A 128 10.98 15.78 7.62
C VAL A 128 11.84 15.64 8.89
N VAL A 129 11.53 14.65 9.70
CA VAL A 129 12.25 14.41 10.95
C VAL A 129 13.64 13.86 10.68
N GLU A 130 13.81 13.08 9.64
CA GLU A 130 15.09 12.46 9.29
C GLU A 130 16.16 13.47 8.89
N LEU A 131 15.75 14.64 8.46
CA LEU A 131 16.66 15.69 8.05
C LEU A 131 17.31 16.44 9.21
N ARG A 132 16.99 16.11 10.42
CA ARG A 132 17.44 16.81 11.61
C ARG A 132 18.47 16.06 12.41
#